data_058dd7491de895cc73d7f5e36d7163a3
#
_entry.id   058dd7491de895cc73d7f5e36d7163a3
#
_cell.length_a   1.000
_cell.length_b   1.000
_cell.length_c   1.000
_cell.angle_alpha   90.00
_cell.angle_beta   90.00
_cell.angle_gamma   90.00
#
_symmetry.space_group_name_H-M   'P 1'
#
loop_
_entity.id
_entity.type
_entity.pdbx_description
1 polymer ?
#
loop_
_entity_poly.entity_id
_entity_poly.type
_entity_poly.pdbx_seq_one_letter_code
_entity_poly.pdbx_strand_id
1 'polypeptide(L)'
;MKKLLSITMLLTFSIIVHAQQDVTQFLGIPIDGSKTEMICKLKEKGYRNDPTTDALVGEFNGAKVNVFVVTNNNKVCRIMVADANNVDERAIQIRFNRLCEQFANNPKYISLQDYTIPEDENISYEITVHKKRYEAVFYQQSAATDTIAIKEKLQSILLSKYTEEQLENPTEEIRSEIIKLSMEYVMESYSKRPVWFMISDYYGKYYITMFYDNEYNRANGEDL
;
A
#
# COMPACT_ATOMS: atom_id res chain seq x y z
N MET A 1 43.71 -13.23 27.79
CA MET A 1 42.78 -12.12 28.02
C MET A 1 42.54 -11.24 26.80
N LYS A 2 43.51 -10.94 25.91
CA LYS A 2 43.32 -10.10 24.73
C LYS A 2 42.40 -10.70 23.62
N LYS A 3 42.26 -12.02 23.52
CA LYS A 3 41.40 -12.69 22.53
C LYS A 3 39.90 -12.74 22.92
N LEU A 4 39.60 -12.69 24.22
CA LEU A 4 38.21 -12.66 24.70
C LEU A 4 37.57 -11.28 24.49
N LEU A 5 38.33 -10.19 24.59
CA LEU A 5 37.82 -8.83 24.37
C LEU A 5 37.41 -8.57 22.90
N SER A 6 38.13 -9.20 21.94
CA SER A 6 37.81 -9.06 20.50
C SER A 6 36.50 -9.75 20.11
N ILE A 7 36.17 -10.86 20.75
CA ILE A 7 34.90 -11.60 20.46
C ILE A 7 33.70 -10.86 21.03
N THR A 8 33.85 -10.24 22.20
CA THR A 8 32.78 -9.46 22.83
C THR A 8 32.44 -8.19 22.03
N MET A 9 33.44 -7.57 21.39
CA MET A 9 33.26 -6.37 20.58
C MET A 9 32.63 -6.67 19.20
N LEU A 10 32.77 -7.89 18.67
CA LEU A 10 32.12 -8.31 17.43
C LEU A 10 30.63 -8.64 17.62
N LEU A 11 30.23 -9.04 18.85
CA LEU A 11 28.85 -9.39 19.18
C LEU A 11 27.95 -8.16 19.48
N THR A 12 28.54 -7.01 19.73
CA THR A 12 27.78 -5.79 20.01
C THR A 12 27.39 -4.98 18.75
N PHE A 13 27.92 -5.34 17.58
CA PHE A 13 27.59 -4.66 16.31
C PHE A 13 26.45 -5.28 15.52
N SER A 14 25.81 -6.33 16.01
CA SER A 14 24.83 -7.11 15.25
C SER A 14 23.38 -6.90 15.67
N ILE A 15 23.03 -5.92 16.49
CA ILE A 15 21.64 -5.72 16.91
C ILE A 15 21.25 -4.25 16.82
N ILE A 16 21.23 -3.70 15.63
CA ILE A 16 20.28 -2.67 15.24
C ILE A 16 19.83 -3.00 13.80
N VAL A 17 19.33 -4.19 13.55
CA VAL A 17 18.29 -4.36 12.55
C VAL A 17 17.03 -3.90 13.25
N HIS A 18 16.73 -2.63 13.17
CA HIS A 18 15.36 -2.21 13.31
C HIS A 18 14.61 -3.04 12.27
N ALA A 19 13.76 -3.94 12.71
CA ALA A 19 12.77 -4.55 11.86
C ALA A 19 11.95 -3.36 11.32
N GLN A 20 12.38 -2.84 10.18
CA GLN A 20 11.68 -1.74 9.52
C GLN A 20 10.30 -2.30 9.21
N GLN A 21 9.28 -1.72 9.81
CA GLN A 21 7.91 -2.14 9.63
C GLN A 21 7.62 -2.17 8.13
N ASP A 22 7.10 -3.29 7.62
CA ASP A 22 6.78 -3.45 6.21
C ASP A 22 5.61 -2.56 5.85
N VAL A 23 5.91 -1.39 5.35
CA VAL A 23 4.95 -0.35 4.99
C VAL A 23 4.81 -0.24 3.47
N THR A 24 3.69 0.33 3.04
CA THR A 24 3.47 0.66 1.63
C THR A 24 4.63 1.50 1.08
N GLN A 25 5.01 1.23 -0.16
CA GLN A 25 6.07 1.96 -0.86
C GLN A 25 5.51 2.69 -2.09
N PHE A 26 5.95 3.92 -2.30
CA PHE A 26 5.75 4.66 -3.53
C PHE A 26 7.09 4.86 -4.23
N LEU A 27 7.24 4.40 -5.47
CA LEU A 27 8.49 4.41 -6.26
C LEU A 27 9.70 3.76 -5.53
N GLY A 28 9.44 2.76 -4.71
CA GLY A 28 10.44 2.10 -3.88
C GLY A 28 10.82 2.89 -2.61
N ILE A 29 10.13 3.98 -2.32
CA ILE A 29 10.31 4.79 -1.11
C ILE A 29 9.26 4.34 -0.09
N PRO A 30 9.64 3.84 1.11
CA PRO A 30 8.71 3.53 2.18
C PRO A 30 7.90 4.77 2.60
N ILE A 31 6.59 4.62 2.72
CA ILE A 31 5.70 5.69 3.16
C ILE A 31 5.75 5.76 4.68
N ASP A 32 6.78 6.40 5.18
CA ASP A 32 7.04 6.60 6.60
C ASP A 32 8.03 7.77 6.80
N GLY A 33 8.32 8.10 8.05
CA GLY A 33 9.24 9.18 8.42
C GLY A 33 8.62 10.56 8.27
N SER A 34 9.45 11.59 8.17
CA SER A 34 9.02 12.98 8.11
C SER A 34 8.61 13.41 6.68
N LYS A 35 7.69 14.41 6.61
CA LYS A 35 7.29 15.03 5.33
C LYS A 35 8.50 15.57 4.55
N THR A 36 9.45 16.18 5.24
CA THR A 36 10.64 16.78 4.62
C THR A 36 11.53 15.73 3.97
N GLU A 37 11.79 14.61 4.66
CA GLU A 37 12.58 13.50 4.09
C GLU A 37 11.89 12.87 2.89
N MET A 38 10.57 12.67 2.96
CA MET A 38 9.80 12.14 1.85
C MET A 38 9.87 13.06 0.63
N ILE A 39 9.71 14.37 0.82
CA ILE A 39 9.84 15.37 -0.26
C ILE A 39 11.25 15.33 -0.87
N CYS A 40 12.31 15.22 -0.06
CA CYS A 40 13.68 15.10 -0.58
C CYS A 40 13.83 13.84 -1.46
N LYS A 41 13.38 12.69 -1.01
CA LYS A 41 13.44 11.44 -1.77
C LYS A 41 12.62 11.49 -3.06
N LEU A 42 11.46 12.14 -3.05
CA LEU A 42 10.64 12.36 -4.26
C LEU A 42 11.35 13.30 -5.26
N LYS A 43 12.04 14.31 -4.78
CA LYS A 43 12.87 15.19 -5.65
C LYS A 43 14.03 14.45 -6.31
N GLU A 44 14.66 13.51 -5.61
CA GLU A 44 15.68 12.60 -6.19
C GLU A 44 15.11 11.72 -7.30
N LYS A 45 13.79 11.43 -7.25
CA LYS A 45 13.05 10.72 -8.31
C LYS A 45 12.59 11.62 -9.47
N GLY A 46 12.95 12.92 -9.44
CA GLY A 46 12.65 13.88 -10.53
C GLY A 46 11.42 14.75 -10.31
N TYR A 47 10.74 14.63 -9.18
CA TYR A 47 9.62 15.51 -8.84
C TYR A 47 10.14 16.91 -8.44
N ARG A 48 9.34 17.94 -8.70
CA ARG A 48 9.70 19.35 -8.40
C ARG A 48 8.55 20.01 -7.65
N ASN A 49 8.86 20.98 -6.79
CA ASN A 49 7.81 21.75 -6.13
C ASN A 49 6.98 22.51 -7.19
N ASP A 50 5.68 22.48 -7.03
CA ASP A 50 4.79 23.41 -7.69
C ASP A 50 4.94 24.78 -7.00
N PRO A 51 5.15 25.88 -7.75
CA PRO A 51 5.33 27.21 -7.16
C PRO A 51 4.04 27.77 -6.55
N THR A 52 2.88 27.19 -6.86
CA THR A 52 1.55 27.72 -6.50
C THR A 52 0.81 26.88 -5.46
N THR A 53 1.23 25.65 -5.26
CA THR A 53 0.57 24.70 -4.35
C THR A 53 1.58 23.95 -3.47
N ASP A 54 1.11 23.20 -2.49
CA ASP A 54 1.95 22.30 -1.66
C ASP A 54 2.25 20.94 -2.37
N ALA A 55 1.98 20.86 -3.67
CA ALA A 55 2.21 19.66 -4.45
C ALA A 55 3.65 19.57 -4.98
N LEU A 56 4.06 18.36 -5.27
CA LEU A 56 5.19 18.09 -6.16
C LEU A 56 4.63 17.71 -7.53
N VAL A 57 5.20 18.29 -8.59
CA VAL A 57 4.82 17.99 -9.98
C VAL A 57 5.85 17.07 -10.63
N GLY A 58 5.39 16.14 -11.45
CA GLY A 58 6.24 15.19 -12.16
C GLY A 58 5.45 14.31 -13.11
N GLU A 59 6.06 13.22 -13.53
CA GLU A 59 5.42 12.19 -14.33
C GLU A 59 5.29 10.89 -13.54
N PHE A 60 4.13 10.26 -13.64
CA PHE A 60 3.87 8.96 -13.06
C PHE A 60 2.98 8.14 -13.99
N ASN A 61 3.43 6.92 -14.32
CA ASN A 61 2.69 5.98 -15.16
C ASN A 61 2.17 6.61 -16.48
N GLY A 62 3.05 7.36 -17.16
CA GLY A 62 2.77 8.00 -18.46
C GLY A 62 1.84 9.21 -18.41
N ALA A 63 1.60 9.76 -17.22
CA ALA A 63 0.80 10.98 -17.05
C ALA A 63 1.56 12.04 -16.23
N LYS A 64 1.29 13.30 -16.52
CA LYS A 64 1.68 14.42 -15.63
C LYS A 64 0.80 14.35 -14.39
N VAL A 65 1.43 14.47 -13.22
CA VAL A 65 0.72 14.33 -11.94
C VAL A 65 1.15 15.38 -10.93
N ASN A 66 0.23 15.64 -10.00
CA ASN A 66 0.48 16.37 -8.76
C ASN A 66 0.58 15.34 -7.63
N VAL A 67 1.65 15.39 -6.85
CA VAL A 67 1.91 14.47 -5.74
C VAL A 67 1.88 15.23 -4.43
N PHE A 68 1.06 14.77 -3.49
CA PHE A 68 0.91 15.34 -2.17
C PHE A 68 1.39 14.36 -1.11
N VAL A 69 2.20 14.86 -0.17
CA VAL A 69 2.68 14.10 0.99
C VAL A 69 1.80 14.45 2.18
N VAL A 70 0.99 13.48 2.61
CA VAL A 70 0.07 13.63 3.75
C VAL A 70 0.69 13.03 5.00
N THR A 71 0.59 13.73 6.12
CA THR A 71 1.13 13.31 7.41
C THR A 71 0.04 13.24 8.46
N ASN A 72 0.23 12.33 9.42
CA ASN A 72 -0.48 12.27 10.68
C ASN A 72 0.56 12.21 11.80
N ASN A 73 0.41 13.02 12.85
CA ASN A 73 1.36 13.12 13.96
C ASN A 73 2.83 13.25 13.49
N ASN A 74 3.09 14.12 12.52
CA ASN A 74 4.39 14.38 11.88
C ASN A 74 5.02 13.18 11.15
N LYS A 75 4.29 12.07 10.97
CA LYS A 75 4.71 10.92 10.16
C LYS A 75 3.92 10.86 8.87
N VAL A 76 4.60 10.51 7.78
CA VAL A 76 3.93 10.31 6.49
C VAL A 76 3.01 9.10 6.60
N CYS A 77 1.73 9.33 6.33
CA CYS A 77 0.69 8.29 6.34
C CYS A 77 0.13 7.99 4.96
N ARG A 78 0.30 8.90 3.98
CA ARG A 78 -0.23 8.75 2.62
C ARG A 78 0.58 9.52 1.60
N ILE A 79 0.76 8.96 0.43
CA ILE A 79 1.07 9.69 -0.80
C ILE A 79 -0.18 9.71 -1.67
N MET A 80 -0.65 10.90 -2.01
CA MET A 80 -1.75 11.11 -2.95
C MET A 80 -1.18 11.57 -4.28
N VAL A 81 -1.55 10.91 -5.36
CA VAL A 81 -1.13 11.21 -6.74
C VAL A 81 -2.37 11.53 -7.56
N ALA A 82 -2.51 12.76 -8.02
CA ALA A 82 -3.61 13.19 -8.85
C ALA A 82 -3.13 13.50 -10.27
N ASP A 83 -3.83 13.03 -11.29
CA ASP A 83 -3.57 13.45 -12.66
C ASP A 83 -3.64 14.98 -12.77
N ALA A 84 -2.68 15.59 -13.43
CA ALA A 84 -2.64 17.04 -13.60
C ALA A 84 -3.62 17.55 -14.67
N ASN A 85 -4.07 16.65 -15.56
CA ASN A 85 -4.98 16.99 -16.66
C ASN A 85 -6.30 16.27 -16.51
N ASN A 86 -7.38 17.01 -16.68
CA ASN A 86 -8.73 16.44 -16.73
C ASN A 86 -9.03 15.96 -18.17
N VAL A 87 -9.74 14.86 -18.28
CA VAL A 87 -10.11 14.21 -19.54
C VAL A 87 -11.64 14.02 -19.64
N ASP A 88 -12.11 13.61 -20.81
CA ASP A 88 -13.51 13.22 -20.99
C ASP A 88 -13.84 11.84 -20.43
N GLU A 89 -15.11 11.46 -20.46
CA GLU A 89 -15.63 10.21 -19.92
C GLU A 89 -14.98 8.98 -20.55
N ARG A 90 -14.84 8.93 -21.88
CA ARG A 90 -14.24 7.77 -22.55
C ARG A 90 -12.74 7.63 -22.25
N ALA A 91 -12.04 8.73 -22.21
CA ALA A 91 -10.61 8.73 -21.90
C ALA A 91 -10.34 8.32 -20.43
N ILE A 92 -11.20 8.73 -19.48
CA ILE A 92 -11.03 8.32 -18.08
C ILE A 92 -11.36 6.85 -17.89
N GLN A 93 -12.36 6.29 -18.57
CA GLN A 93 -12.67 4.87 -18.56
C GLN A 93 -11.49 4.02 -19.04
N ILE A 94 -10.91 4.39 -20.18
CA ILE A 94 -9.72 3.71 -20.73
C ILE A 94 -8.56 3.79 -19.76
N ARG A 95 -8.33 4.97 -19.15
CA ARG A 95 -7.24 5.16 -18.20
C ARG A 95 -7.43 4.32 -16.93
N PHE A 96 -8.64 4.31 -16.38
CA PHE A 96 -8.99 3.51 -15.20
C PHE A 96 -8.79 2.02 -15.46
N ASN A 97 -9.35 1.50 -16.56
CA ASN A 97 -9.21 0.08 -16.92
C ASN A 97 -7.76 -0.32 -17.18
N ARG A 98 -6.98 0.55 -17.84
CA ARG A 98 -5.54 0.31 -18.04
C ARG A 98 -4.77 0.25 -16.72
N LEU A 99 -5.13 1.09 -15.75
CA LEU A 99 -4.53 1.02 -14.41
C LEU A 99 -4.91 -0.28 -13.72
N CYS A 100 -6.17 -0.72 -13.76
CA CYS A 100 -6.61 -2.02 -13.23
C CYS A 100 -5.77 -3.16 -13.82
N GLU A 101 -5.62 -3.20 -15.14
CA GLU A 101 -4.81 -4.20 -15.83
C GLU A 101 -3.32 -4.14 -15.41
N GLN A 102 -2.74 -2.95 -15.36
CA GLN A 102 -1.33 -2.78 -14.95
C GLN A 102 -1.08 -3.23 -13.52
N PHE A 103 -1.98 -2.94 -12.59
CA PHE A 103 -1.88 -3.39 -11.20
C PHE A 103 -2.08 -4.90 -11.10
N ALA A 104 -3.08 -5.47 -11.78
CA ALA A 104 -3.36 -6.91 -11.78
C ALA A 104 -2.19 -7.73 -12.36
N ASN A 105 -1.51 -7.22 -13.39
CA ASN A 105 -0.36 -7.87 -14.01
C ASN A 105 0.97 -7.61 -13.28
N ASN A 106 0.99 -6.76 -12.26
CA ASN A 106 2.21 -6.48 -11.50
C ASN A 106 2.31 -7.37 -10.26
N PRO A 107 3.31 -8.28 -10.17
CA PRO A 107 3.44 -9.21 -9.05
C PRO A 107 3.68 -8.56 -7.69
N LYS A 108 3.89 -7.24 -7.65
CA LYS A 108 3.98 -6.49 -6.37
C LYS A 108 2.61 -6.24 -5.73
N TYR A 109 1.52 -6.48 -6.45
CA TYR A 109 0.18 -6.18 -5.99
C TYR A 109 -0.74 -7.39 -6.10
N ILE A 110 -1.72 -7.43 -5.21
CA ILE A 110 -2.86 -8.34 -5.31
C ILE A 110 -4.15 -7.54 -5.25
N SER A 111 -5.20 -8.04 -5.89
CA SER A 111 -6.56 -7.55 -5.73
C SER A 111 -7.48 -8.70 -5.32
N LEU A 112 -8.61 -8.37 -4.70
CA LEU A 112 -9.60 -9.35 -4.27
C LEU A 112 -10.73 -9.52 -5.28
N GLN A 113 -10.81 -8.63 -6.28
CA GLN A 113 -11.84 -8.65 -7.31
C GLN A 113 -11.36 -7.94 -8.59
N ASP A 114 -12.12 -8.11 -9.67
CA ASP A 114 -11.97 -7.32 -10.87
C ASP A 114 -12.70 -5.97 -10.71
N TYR A 115 -12.00 -4.89 -11.03
CA TYR A 115 -12.53 -3.52 -10.98
C TYR A 115 -12.77 -2.92 -12.36
N THR A 116 -12.62 -3.70 -13.41
CA THR A 116 -12.78 -3.21 -14.80
C THR A 116 -14.18 -2.65 -15.03
N ILE A 117 -14.24 -1.44 -15.56
CA ILE A 117 -15.50 -0.78 -15.92
C ILE A 117 -15.95 -1.27 -17.30
N PRO A 118 -17.17 -1.80 -17.45
CA PRO A 118 -17.72 -2.23 -18.75
C PRO A 118 -17.70 -1.11 -19.80
N GLU A 119 -17.54 -1.46 -21.08
CA GLU A 119 -17.43 -0.46 -22.15
C GLU A 119 -18.69 0.37 -22.37
N ASP A 120 -19.85 -0.18 -22.07
CA ASP A 120 -21.18 0.43 -22.20
C ASP A 120 -21.63 1.21 -20.95
N GLU A 121 -20.79 1.24 -19.90
CA GLU A 121 -21.07 1.99 -18.69
C GLU A 121 -21.09 3.50 -18.96
N ASN A 122 -22.15 4.19 -18.53
CA ASN A 122 -22.26 5.64 -18.56
C ASN A 122 -21.77 6.23 -17.24
N ILE A 123 -20.46 6.48 -17.14
CA ILE A 123 -19.80 6.97 -15.92
C ILE A 123 -20.39 8.31 -15.48
N SER A 124 -20.65 9.23 -16.42
CA SER A 124 -21.21 10.56 -16.14
C SER A 124 -22.58 10.46 -15.48
N TYR A 125 -23.44 9.61 -16.01
CA TYR A 125 -24.77 9.36 -15.47
C TYR A 125 -24.70 8.73 -14.07
N GLU A 126 -23.93 7.67 -13.94
CA GLU A 126 -23.78 6.93 -12.68
C GLU A 126 -23.21 7.81 -11.55
N ILE A 127 -22.20 8.64 -11.83
CA ILE A 127 -21.66 9.59 -10.85
C ILE A 127 -22.71 10.65 -10.50
N THR A 128 -23.36 11.23 -11.50
CA THR A 128 -24.24 12.39 -11.29
C THR A 128 -25.55 11.99 -10.61
N VAL A 129 -26.17 10.91 -11.07
CA VAL A 129 -27.51 10.48 -10.63
C VAL A 129 -27.45 9.53 -9.45
N HIS A 130 -26.62 8.48 -9.56
CA HIS A 130 -26.54 7.42 -8.56
C HIS A 130 -25.46 7.66 -7.51
N LYS A 131 -24.63 8.71 -7.65
CA LYS A 131 -23.51 9.01 -6.76
C LYS A 131 -22.52 7.83 -6.68
N LYS A 132 -22.47 7.02 -7.74
CA LYS A 132 -21.57 5.87 -7.83
C LYS A 132 -20.12 6.31 -7.78
N ARG A 133 -19.31 5.61 -7.00
CA ARG A 133 -17.86 5.80 -6.96
C ARG A 133 -17.22 4.69 -7.75
N TYR A 134 -16.31 5.05 -8.64
CA TYR A 134 -15.46 4.11 -9.35
C TYR A 134 -14.11 4.12 -8.65
N GLU A 135 -13.86 3.06 -7.91
CA GLU A 135 -12.60 2.87 -7.16
C GLU A 135 -12.09 1.45 -7.34
N ALA A 136 -10.77 1.31 -7.32
CA ALA A 136 -10.08 0.02 -7.39
C ALA A 136 -9.05 -0.07 -6.26
N VAL A 137 -9.04 -1.18 -5.54
CA VAL A 137 -8.20 -1.39 -4.36
C VAL A 137 -7.26 -2.56 -4.60
N PHE A 138 -5.98 -2.31 -4.40
CA PHE A 138 -4.90 -3.29 -4.50
C PHE A 138 -4.10 -3.26 -3.20
N TYR A 139 -3.41 -4.35 -2.90
CA TYR A 139 -2.56 -4.44 -1.73
C TYR A 139 -1.14 -4.76 -2.16
N GLN A 140 -0.18 -4.00 -1.66
CA GLN A 140 1.23 -4.29 -1.91
C GLN A 140 1.67 -5.56 -1.19
N GLN A 141 2.32 -6.47 -1.92
CA GLN A 141 2.91 -7.66 -1.33
C GLN A 141 4.15 -7.31 -0.51
N SER A 142 4.39 -8.10 0.53
CA SER A 142 5.61 -8.04 1.33
C SER A 142 6.83 -8.40 0.51
N ALA A 143 7.98 -7.84 0.85
CA ALA A 143 9.26 -8.35 0.36
C ALA A 143 9.48 -9.80 0.85
N ALA A 144 10.36 -10.56 0.16
CA ALA A 144 10.60 -11.97 0.49
C ALA A 144 11.05 -12.18 1.96
N THR A 145 11.82 -11.26 2.53
CA THR A 145 12.22 -11.25 3.94
C THR A 145 11.03 -11.14 4.89
N ASP A 146 10.04 -10.33 4.52
CA ASP A 146 8.85 -10.14 5.34
C ASP A 146 7.91 -11.35 5.28
N THR A 147 7.93 -12.09 4.15
CA THR A 147 7.20 -13.35 4.02
C THR A 147 7.69 -14.40 5.03
N ILE A 148 8.99 -14.43 5.32
CA ILE A 148 9.57 -15.30 6.37
C ILE A 148 9.06 -14.88 7.75
N ALA A 149 9.10 -13.58 8.05
CA ALA A 149 8.60 -13.04 9.32
C ALA A 149 7.09 -13.32 9.51
N ILE A 150 6.29 -13.20 8.44
CA ILE A 150 4.86 -13.57 8.44
C ILE A 150 4.70 -15.06 8.79
N LYS A 151 5.48 -15.92 8.16
CA LYS A 151 5.44 -17.37 8.41
C LYS A 151 5.82 -17.72 9.84
N GLU A 152 6.90 -17.15 10.37
CA GLU A 152 7.35 -17.37 11.75
C GLU A 152 6.29 -16.88 12.75
N LYS A 153 5.70 -15.71 12.50
CA LYS A 153 4.65 -15.16 13.35
C LYS A 153 3.39 -16.02 13.33
N LEU A 154 2.96 -16.48 12.14
CA LEU A 154 1.83 -17.38 11.98
C LEU A 154 2.09 -18.72 12.72
N GLN A 155 3.28 -19.28 12.57
CA GLN A 155 3.68 -20.48 13.31
C GLN A 155 3.62 -20.28 14.83
N SER A 156 4.10 -19.14 15.32
CA SER A 156 3.98 -18.78 16.75
C SER A 156 2.53 -18.70 17.23
N ILE A 157 1.62 -18.14 16.42
CA ILE A 157 0.19 -18.06 16.72
C ILE A 157 -0.42 -19.48 16.79
N LEU A 158 -0.09 -20.34 15.82
CA LEU A 158 -0.59 -21.70 15.78
C LEU A 158 -0.08 -22.53 16.96
N LEU A 159 1.20 -22.43 17.31
CA LEU A 159 1.81 -23.12 18.46
C LEU A 159 1.28 -22.62 19.81
N SER A 160 0.71 -21.41 19.87
CA SER A 160 0.03 -20.93 21.09
C SER A 160 -1.34 -21.56 21.32
N LYS A 161 -1.96 -22.13 20.25
CA LYS A 161 -3.29 -22.74 20.29
C LYS A 161 -3.28 -24.26 20.22
N TYR A 162 -2.29 -24.83 19.53
CA TYR A 162 -2.20 -26.26 19.22
C TYR A 162 -0.83 -26.81 19.61
N THR A 163 -0.78 -28.07 19.95
CA THR A 163 0.49 -28.79 20.15
C THR A 163 1.13 -29.12 18.80
N GLU A 164 2.45 -29.38 18.79
CA GLU A 164 3.16 -29.79 17.58
C GLU A 164 2.54 -31.06 16.96
N GLU A 165 2.16 -32.04 17.78
CA GLU A 165 1.49 -33.27 17.34
C GLU A 165 0.16 -33.01 16.62
N GLN A 166 -0.64 -32.05 17.14
CA GLN A 166 -1.89 -31.62 16.50
C GLN A 166 -1.66 -30.87 15.19
N LEU A 167 -0.55 -30.15 15.05
CA LEU A 167 -0.18 -29.45 13.81
C LEU A 167 0.39 -30.41 12.76
N GLU A 168 1.09 -31.47 13.17
CA GLU A 168 1.60 -32.50 12.27
C GLU A 168 0.46 -33.41 11.74
N ASN A 169 -0.50 -33.77 12.59
CA ASN A 169 -1.63 -34.66 12.26
C ASN A 169 -2.97 -34.00 12.63
N PRO A 170 -3.38 -32.92 11.95
CA PRO A 170 -4.57 -32.18 12.30
C PRO A 170 -5.85 -32.95 11.94
N THR A 171 -6.84 -32.92 12.85
CA THR A 171 -8.22 -33.31 12.52
C THR A 171 -8.81 -32.36 11.49
N GLU A 172 -9.91 -32.70 10.82
CA GLU A 172 -10.58 -31.84 9.84
C GLU A 172 -11.02 -30.50 10.47
N GLU A 173 -11.45 -30.50 11.72
CA GLU A 173 -11.82 -29.29 12.45
C GLU A 173 -10.62 -28.40 12.69
N ILE A 174 -9.50 -28.95 13.17
CA ILE A 174 -8.25 -28.22 13.41
C ILE A 174 -7.70 -27.70 12.08
N ARG A 175 -7.75 -28.48 11.00
CA ARG A 175 -7.33 -28.06 9.67
C ARG A 175 -8.12 -26.85 9.16
N SER A 176 -9.43 -26.91 9.30
CA SER A 176 -10.33 -25.81 8.92
C SER A 176 -10.02 -24.54 9.71
N GLU A 177 -9.77 -24.64 11.01
CA GLU A 177 -9.44 -23.51 11.87
C GLU A 177 -8.04 -22.95 11.55
N ILE A 178 -7.04 -23.80 11.27
CA ILE A 178 -5.71 -23.36 10.82
C ILE A 178 -5.82 -22.55 9.53
N ILE A 179 -6.59 -23.03 8.55
CA ILE A 179 -6.81 -22.31 7.28
C ILE A 179 -7.43 -20.94 7.55
N LYS A 180 -8.48 -20.90 8.36
CA LYS A 180 -9.17 -19.65 8.72
C LYS A 180 -8.23 -18.64 9.38
N LEU A 181 -7.51 -19.05 10.43
CA LEU A 181 -6.54 -18.20 11.12
C LEU A 181 -5.41 -17.72 10.21
N SER A 182 -4.93 -18.60 9.33
CA SER A 182 -3.90 -18.25 8.35
C SER A 182 -4.40 -17.20 7.37
N MET A 183 -5.62 -17.36 6.86
CA MET A 183 -6.24 -16.39 5.96
C MET A 183 -6.48 -15.04 6.65
N GLU A 184 -7.02 -15.04 7.86
CA GLU A 184 -7.26 -13.82 8.64
C GLU A 184 -5.95 -13.04 8.87
N TYR A 185 -4.90 -13.74 9.29
CA TYR A 185 -3.59 -13.12 9.52
C TYR A 185 -2.96 -12.54 8.25
N VAL A 186 -3.02 -13.30 7.15
CA VAL A 186 -2.50 -12.84 5.85
C VAL A 186 -3.28 -11.63 5.36
N MET A 187 -4.61 -11.67 5.46
CA MET A 187 -5.47 -10.55 5.05
C MET A 187 -5.24 -9.31 5.92
N GLU A 188 -5.08 -9.48 7.22
CA GLU A 188 -4.71 -8.37 8.11
C GLU A 188 -3.37 -7.73 7.71
N SER A 189 -2.36 -8.55 7.40
CA SER A 189 -1.06 -8.09 6.92
C SER A 189 -1.16 -7.29 5.62
N TYR A 190 -1.95 -7.76 4.65
CA TYR A 190 -2.17 -7.03 3.40
C TYR A 190 -2.95 -5.73 3.61
N SER A 191 -3.95 -5.72 4.49
CA SER A 191 -4.77 -4.54 4.77
C SER A 191 -3.98 -3.34 5.27
N LYS A 192 -2.76 -3.56 5.76
CA LYS A 192 -1.87 -2.47 6.22
C LYS A 192 -1.17 -1.72 5.08
N ARG A 193 -1.23 -2.24 3.84
CA ARG A 193 -0.52 -1.69 2.68
C ARG A 193 -1.42 -1.51 1.47
N PRO A 194 -2.55 -0.81 1.61
CA PRO A 194 -3.43 -0.58 0.50
C PRO A 194 -2.86 0.46 -0.47
N VAL A 195 -3.06 0.20 -1.76
CA VAL A 195 -2.89 1.15 -2.85
C VAL A 195 -4.18 1.16 -3.62
N TRP A 196 -4.83 2.30 -3.71
CA TRP A 196 -6.12 2.39 -4.35
C TRP A 196 -6.23 3.65 -5.18
N PHE A 197 -7.11 3.65 -6.14
CA PHE A 197 -7.37 4.81 -6.96
C PHE A 197 -8.84 4.93 -7.31
N MET A 198 -9.24 6.15 -7.66
CA MET A 198 -10.62 6.45 -8.01
C MET A 198 -10.69 7.44 -9.15
N ILE A 199 -11.84 7.43 -9.83
CA ILE A 199 -12.22 8.50 -10.73
C ILE A 199 -12.74 9.65 -9.87
N SER A 200 -12.11 10.82 -10.03
CA SER A 200 -12.57 12.10 -9.49
C SER A 200 -13.15 12.95 -10.61
N ASP A 201 -14.20 13.71 -10.31
CA ASP A 201 -14.81 14.61 -11.26
C ASP A 201 -14.53 16.08 -10.94
N TYR A 202 -14.46 16.90 -11.97
CA TYR A 202 -14.32 18.34 -11.88
C TYR A 202 -15.03 19.00 -13.05
N TYR A 203 -16.22 19.57 -12.78
CA TYR A 203 -17.05 20.25 -13.78
C TYR A 203 -17.31 19.42 -15.06
N GLY A 204 -17.66 18.14 -14.89
CA GLY A 204 -17.97 17.25 -16.02
C GLY A 204 -16.75 16.77 -16.80
N LYS A 205 -15.56 16.95 -16.23
CA LYS A 205 -14.30 16.32 -16.64
C LYS A 205 -13.80 15.45 -15.53
N TYR A 206 -12.91 14.50 -15.86
CA TYR A 206 -12.51 13.43 -14.96
C TYR A 206 -10.99 13.33 -14.89
N TYR A 207 -10.49 12.87 -13.75
CA TYR A 207 -9.07 12.57 -13.52
C TYR A 207 -8.95 11.42 -12.52
N ILE A 208 -7.82 10.73 -12.55
CA ILE A 208 -7.53 9.72 -11.53
C ILE A 208 -6.88 10.39 -10.33
N THR A 209 -7.37 10.01 -9.15
CA THR A 209 -6.66 10.22 -7.89
C THR A 209 -6.26 8.87 -7.32
N MET A 210 -4.97 8.69 -7.07
CA MET A 210 -4.40 7.46 -6.55
C MET A 210 -3.80 7.68 -5.17
N PHE A 211 -3.93 6.70 -4.30
CA PHE A 211 -3.51 6.76 -2.90
C PHE A 211 -2.63 5.56 -2.57
N TYR A 212 -1.50 5.83 -1.97
CA TYR A 212 -0.60 4.86 -1.36
C TYR A 212 -0.64 5.09 0.14
N ASP A 213 -1.25 4.19 0.89
CA ASP A 213 -1.53 4.37 2.31
C ASP A 213 -0.61 3.53 3.19
N ASN A 214 -0.09 4.14 4.26
CA ASN A 214 0.51 3.45 5.37
C ASN A 214 -0.50 3.45 6.53
N GLU A 215 -1.21 2.34 6.70
CA GLU A 215 -2.26 2.21 7.72
C GLU A 215 -1.70 2.23 9.16
N TYR A 216 -0.40 1.99 9.36
CA TYR A 216 0.22 2.10 10.67
C TYR A 216 0.35 3.55 11.17
N ASN A 217 0.42 4.51 10.23
CA ASN A 217 0.53 5.93 10.56
C ASN A 217 -0.81 6.67 10.42
N ARG A 218 -1.89 5.96 10.13
CA ARG A 218 -3.22 6.55 9.96
C ARG A 218 -3.79 6.97 11.32
N ALA A 219 -4.59 8.04 11.35
CA ALA A 219 -5.36 8.40 12.52
C ALA A 219 -6.43 7.32 12.79
N ASN A 220 -6.51 6.86 14.03
CA ASN A 220 -7.45 5.83 14.46
C ASN A 220 -8.79 6.39 14.98
N GLY A 221 -8.93 7.74 15.02
CA GLY A 221 -10.14 8.42 15.48
C GLY A 221 -10.25 8.55 17.01
N GLU A 222 -9.22 8.15 17.77
CA GLU A 222 -9.25 8.30 19.24
C GLU A 222 -9.17 9.77 19.69
N ASP A 223 -8.67 10.65 18.83
CA ASP A 223 -8.50 12.09 19.10
C ASP A 223 -9.65 12.96 18.53
N LEU A 224 -10.81 12.38 18.21
CA LEU A 224 -11.98 13.07 17.66
C LEU A 224 -13.00 13.42 18.75
#